data_766e360cd6f9ebae1a67047dbec802fb
#
_entry.id   766e360cd6f9ebae1a67047dbec802fb
#
_cell.length_a   1.000
_cell.length_b   1.000
_cell.length_c   1.000
_cell.angle_alpha   90.00
_cell.angle_beta   90.00
_cell.angle_gamma   90.00
#
_symmetry.space_group_name_H-M   'P 1'
#
loop_
_entity.id
_entity.type
_entity.pdbx_description
1 polymer ?
#
loop_
_entity_poly.entity_id
_entity_poly.type
_entity_poly.pdbx_seq_one_letter_code
_entity_poly.pdbx_strand_id
1 'polypeptide(L)'
;MTRLSHAQLLQLKRWNTPTIYNGWEQITRRAITEHFNQEEVRDFMPHMGPMVGYAVTVVIEPGNPTHAKSNPSAWHDYRRYVASVEGPKIVVVQDLDKPRVLGAFWGEVNSNVHRALGCVGTITDGSIRDIDEMNDAGFKALARQLSVGHAYSTPVRWGCPVEVFGCPIMPGQLIHADQHGFLAIPPEDETRLYEAAVFMDQNECNTLIPAARNAAGKSLDEIIQSLDEAAAAFRKAAKEKFGSAGEW
;
A
#
# COMPACT_ATOMS: atom_id res chain seq x y z
N MET A 1 -12.44 -15.82 5.60
CA MET A 1 -12.70 -14.38 5.80
C MET A 1 -13.34 -13.83 4.54
N THR A 2 -14.32 -12.94 4.65
CA THR A 2 -15.01 -12.36 3.49
C THR A 2 -14.13 -11.24 2.95
N ARG A 3 -13.62 -11.38 1.73
CA ARG A 3 -12.85 -10.33 1.04
C ARG A 3 -13.77 -9.23 0.53
N LEU A 4 -13.22 -8.03 0.34
CA LEU A 4 -13.92 -6.95 -0.34
C LEU A 4 -14.24 -7.33 -1.79
N SER A 5 -15.40 -6.90 -2.25
CA SER A 5 -15.78 -7.04 -3.66
C SER A 5 -14.86 -6.20 -4.55
N HIS A 6 -14.76 -6.55 -5.84
CA HIS A 6 -13.99 -5.76 -6.80
C HIS A 6 -14.44 -4.30 -6.86
N ALA A 7 -15.75 -4.05 -6.76
CA ALA A 7 -16.31 -2.71 -6.72
C ALA A 7 -15.83 -1.91 -5.49
N GLN A 8 -15.78 -2.53 -4.31
CA GLN A 8 -15.26 -1.88 -3.09
C GLN A 8 -13.76 -1.58 -3.20
N LEU A 9 -12.96 -2.50 -3.75
CA LEU A 9 -11.53 -2.27 -4.01
C LEU A 9 -11.31 -1.09 -4.96
N LEU A 10 -12.12 -0.97 -6.02
CA LEU A 10 -12.07 0.18 -6.93
C LEU A 10 -12.49 1.49 -6.23
N GLN A 11 -13.44 1.44 -5.31
CA GLN A 11 -13.84 2.62 -4.53
C GLN A 11 -12.72 3.09 -3.61
N LEU A 12 -11.98 2.19 -2.96
CA LEU A 12 -10.84 2.53 -2.11
C LEU A 12 -9.74 3.32 -2.87
N LYS A 13 -9.61 3.11 -4.18
CA LYS A 13 -8.67 3.89 -5.03
C LYS A 13 -9.02 5.37 -5.18
N ARG A 14 -10.18 5.83 -4.72
CA ARG A 14 -10.59 7.23 -4.78
C ARG A 14 -9.83 8.10 -3.79
N TRP A 15 -9.31 7.51 -2.72
CA TRP A 15 -8.60 8.20 -1.66
C TRP A 15 -7.11 7.89 -1.68
N ASN A 16 -6.32 8.83 -1.20
CA ASN A 16 -4.91 8.59 -0.94
C ASN A 16 -4.72 7.69 0.30
N THR A 17 -3.53 7.15 0.46
CA THR A 17 -3.21 6.24 1.57
C THR A 17 -3.38 6.89 2.95
N PRO A 18 -3.02 8.16 3.20
CA PRO A 18 -3.33 8.85 4.45
C PRO A 18 -4.83 8.89 4.80
N THR A 19 -5.71 9.16 3.84
CA THR A 19 -7.17 9.14 4.10
C THR A 19 -7.67 7.74 4.45
N ILE A 20 -7.12 6.70 3.80
CA ILE A 20 -7.42 5.31 4.16
C ILE A 20 -6.91 4.98 5.56
N TYR A 21 -5.72 5.48 5.94
CA TYR A 21 -5.18 5.33 7.29
C TYR A 21 -6.09 6.00 8.33
N ASN A 22 -6.55 7.23 8.11
CA ASN A 22 -7.48 7.93 9.01
C ASN A 22 -8.77 7.13 9.23
N GLY A 23 -9.28 6.47 8.18
CA GLY A 23 -10.41 5.54 8.29
C GLY A 23 -10.07 4.27 9.09
N TRP A 24 -8.93 3.66 8.79
CA TRP A 24 -8.46 2.45 9.48
C TRP A 24 -8.25 2.68 10.99
N GLU A 25 -7.68 3.81 11.36
CA GLU A 25 -7.45 4.20 12.75
C GLU A 25 -8.76 4.16 13.60
N GLN A 26 -9.91 4.47 13.01
CA GLN A 26 -11.19 4.48 13.70
C GLN A 26 -11.72 3.08 14.03
N ILE A 27 -11.27 2.05 13.34
CA ILE A 27 -11.83 0.70 13.41
C ILE A 27 -10.87 -0.35 13.96
N THR A 28 -9.57 -0.04 13.94
CA THR A 28 -8.54 -0.99 14.37
C THR A 28 -8.44 -1.12 15.88
N ARG A 29 -7.96 -2.29 16.31
CA ARG A 29 -7.50 -2.55 17.69
C ARG A 29 -5.98 -2.73 17.75
N ARG A 30 -5.30 -2.54 16.62
CA ARG A 30 -3.84 -2.63 16.52
C ARG A 30 -3.21 -1.31 16.91
N ALA A 31 -1.91 -1.34 17.15
CA ALA A 31 -1.14 -0.12 17.33
C ALA A 31 -1.16 0.70 16.04
N ILE A 32 -1.59 1.95 16.13
CA ILE A 32 -1.71 2.86 14.98
C ILE A 32 -0.35 3.29 14.39
N THR A 33 0.74 2.96 15.08
CA THR A 33 2.13 3.18 14.63
C THR A 33 2.70 2.03 13.80
N GLU A 34 1.91 0.99 13.53
CA GLU A 34 2.29 -0.20 12.79
C GLU A 34 1.51 -0.31 11.47
N HIS A 35 1.81 -1.35 10.70
CA HIS A 35 1.11 -1.71 9.46
C HIS A 35 1.34 -0.78 8.25
N PHE A 36 2.24 0.19 8.32
CA PHE A 36 2.69 1.01 7.20
C PHE A 36 4.22 1.04 7.12
N ASN A 37 4.77 1.55 6.02
CA ASN A 37 6.23 1.64 5.87
C ASN A 37 6.85 2.55 6.93
N GLN A 38 7.89 2.05 7.60
CA GLN A 38 8.69 2.79 8.60
C GLN A 38 9.93 3.44 7.98
N GLU A 39 10.31 3.01 6.78
CA GLU A 39 11.40 3.57 5.99
C GLU A 39 10.82 4.30 4.78
N GLU A 40 11.60 5.22 4.20
CA GLU A 40 11.23 5.90 2.96
C GLU A 40 11.04 4.89 1.82
N VAL A 41 9.93 5.02 1.11
CA VAL A 41 9.59 4.28 -0.10
C VAL A 41 9.27 5.27 -1.21
N ARG A 42 9.81 5.02 -2.41
CA ARG A 42 9.57 5.90 -3.55
C ARG A 42 8.53 5.31 -4.50
N ASP A 43 7.50 6.10 -4.79
CA ASP A 43 6.56 5.81 -5.89
C ASP A 43 7.17 6.32 -7.20
N PHE A 44 7.46 5.41 -8.12
CA PHE A 44 8.06 5.75 -9.42
C PHE A 44 7.02 6.11 -10.48
N MET A 45 5.73 5.91 -10.19
CA MET A 45 4.61 6.18 -11.10
C MET A 45 3.43 6.85 -10.38
N PRO A 46 3.64 8.02 -9.73
CA PRO A 46 2.61 8.68 -8.91
C PRO A 46 1.38 9.11 -9.72
N HIS A 47 1.56 9.39 -11.02
CA HIS A 47 0.46 9.75 -11.93
C HIS A 47 -0.58 8.62 -12.15
N MET A 48 -0.23 7.35 -11.84
CA MET A 48 -1.18 6.23 -11.91
C MET A 48 -2.19 6.22 -10.74
N GLY A 49 -2.02 7.14 -9.77
CA GLY A 49 -2.85 7.17 -8.57
C GLY A 49 -2.64 5.97 -7.65
N PRO A 50 -3.53 5.77 -6.65
CA PRO A 50 -3.40 4.67 -5.71
C PRO A 50 -3.55 3.29 -6.35
N MET A 51 -2.85 2.30 -5.82
CA MET A 51 -3.11 0.89 -6.09
C MET A 51 -3.66 0.18 -4.86
N VAL A 52 -4.61 -0.72 -5.09
CA VAL A 52 -5.26 -1.52 -4.05
C VAL A 52 -5.28 -2.98 -4.50
N GLY A 53 -4.89 -3.89 -3.63
CA GLY A 53 -4.85 -5.31 -3.96
C GLY A 53 -4.36 -6.19 -2.83
N TYR A 54 -4.44 -7.49 -3.04
CA TYR A 54 -4.01 -8.49 -2.07
C TYR A 54 -2.55 -8.85 -2.27
N ALA A 55 -1.81 -8.96 -1.18
CA ALA A 55 -0.38 -9.23 -1.17
C ALA A 55 -0.05 -10.61 -1.76
N VAL A 56 0.77 -10.63 -2.78
CA VAL A 56 1.52 -11.78 -3.25
C VAL A 56 2.96 -11.59 -2.82
N THR A 57 3.43 -12.40 -1.89
CA THR A 57 4.75 -12.20 -1.28
C THR A 57 5.82 -13.07 -1.93
N VAL A 58 7.00 -12.50 -2.11
CA VAL A 58 8.17 -13.20 -2.63
C VAL A 58 9.45 -12.64 -2.01
N VAL A 59 10.41 -13.53 -1.78
CA VAL A 59 11.76 -13.21 -1.30
C VAL A 59 12.75 -13.45 -2.42
N ILE A 60 13.68 -12.52 -2.60
CA ILE A 60 14.77 -12.58 -3.58
C ILE A 60 16.12 -12.35 -2.90
N GLU A 61 17.20 -12.78 -3.53
CA GLU A 61 18.60 -12.53 -3.15
C GLU A 61 19.45 -12.38 -4.42
N PRO A 62 19.35 -11.24 -5.13
CA PRO A 62 20.01 -11.05 -6.42
C PRO A 62 21.53 -11.20 -6.42
N GLY A 63 22.18 -10.97 -5.27
CA GLY A 63 23.62 -11.16 -5.11
C GLY A 63 24.07 -12.63 -5.11
N ASN A 64 23.14 -13.59 -4.97
CA ASN A 64 23.48 -15.01 -4.82
C ASN A 64 23.24 -15.80 -6.13
N PRO A 65 24.32 -16.20 -6.84
CA PRO A 65 24.19 -16.91 -8.13
C PRO A 65 23.72 -18.36 -8.01
N THR A 66 23.60 -18.90 -6.80
CA THR A 66 23.31 -20.32 -6.61
C THR A 66 21.82 -20.66 -6.66
N HIS A 67 20.93 -19.71 -6.35
CA HIS A 67 19.49 -19.94 -6.25
C HIS A 67 18.87 -20.47 -7.56
N ALA A 68 19.19 -19.86 -8.69
CA ALA A 68 18.67 -20.31 -9.98
C ALA A 68 19.11 -21.73 -10.34
N LYS A 69 20.29 -22.17 -9.88
CA LYS A 69 20.80 -23.53 -10.11
C LYS A 69 20.18 -24.53 -9.15
N SER A 70 19.98 -24.14 -7.89
CA SER A 70 19.42 -25.02 -6.85
C SER A 70 17.91 -25.25 -7.02
N ASN A 71 17.18 -24.32 -7.64
CA ASN A 71 15.75 -24.47 -7.94
C ASN A 71 15.42 -24.00 -9.38
N PRO A 72 15.64 -24.84 -10.40
CA PRO A 72 15.35 -24.49 -11.80
C PRO A 72 13.87 -24.25 -12.08
N SER A 73 12.95 -24.78 -11.26
CA SER A 73 11.50 -24.58 -11.44
C SER A 73 10.97 -23.33 -10.72
N ALA A 74 11.80 -22.59 -9.97
CA ALA A 74 11.37 -21.48 -9.12
C ALA A 74 10.42 -20.48 -9.82
N TRP A 75 10.76 -20.03 -11.02
CA TRP A 75 9.90 -19.11 -11.78
C TRP A 75 8.55 -19.72 -12.17
N HIS A 76 8.52 -20.99 -12.56
CA HIS A 76 7.29 -21.70 -12.91
C HIS A 76 6.37 -21.82 -11.67
N ASP A 77 6.90 -22.30 -10.56
CA ASP A 77 6.14 -22.57 -9.35
C ASP A 77 5.68 -21.28 -8.69
N TYR A 78 6.52 -20.25 -8.67
CA TYR A 78 6.17 -18.92 -8.20
C TYR A 78 5.01 -18.31 -9.03
N ARG A 79 5.06 -18.38 -10.36
CA ARG A 79 3.98 -17.88 -11.22
C ARG A 79 2.66 -18.62 -10.99
N ARG A 80 2.71 -19.92 -10.71
CA ARG A 80 1.52 -20.71 -10.32
C ARG A 80 0.94 -20.20 -9.00
N TYR A 81 1.79 -19.91 -8.03
CA TYR A 81 1.35 -19.27 -6.78
C TYR A 81 0.71 -17.90 -7.04
N VAL A 82 1.34 -17.03 -7.83
CA VAL A 82 0.75 -15.73 -8.20
C VAL A 82 -0.63 -15.90 -8.83
N ALA A 83 -0.76 -16.84 -9.77
CA ALA A 83 -2.02 -17.13 -10.46
C ALA A 83 -3.12 -17.68 -9.51
N SER A 84 -2.75 -18.36 -8.43
CA SER A 84 -3.71 -18.96 -7.49
C SER A 84 -4.35 -17.94 -6.54
N VAL A 85 -3.79 -16.74 -6.40
CA VAL A 85 -4.36 -15.70 -5.54
C VAL A 85 -5.44 -14.94 -6.32
N GLU A 86 -6.66 -14.89 -5.78
CA GLU A 86 -7.79 -14.22 -6.40
C GLU A 86 -7.76 -12.69 -6.21
N GLY A 87 -8.37 -11.98 -7.14
CA GLY A 87 -8.55 -10.52 -7.15
C GLY A 87 -7.34 -9.76 -7.68
N PRO A 88 -7.37 -8.40 -7.65
CA PRO A 88 -6.23 -7.59 -7.94
C PRO A 88 -5.12 -7.85 -6.93
N LYS A 89 -3.88 -7.96 -7.40
CA LYS A 89 -2.73 -8.35 -6.59
C LYS A 89 -1.67 -7.28 -6.59
N ILE A 90 -1.02 -7.10 -5.44
CA ILE A 90 0.21 -6.33 -5.30
C ILE A 90 1.32 -7.30 -4.92
N VAL A 91 2.38 -7.35 -5.73
CA VAL A 91 3.53 -8.21 -5.42
C VAL A 91 4.43 -7.50 -4.42
N VAL A 92 4.61 -8.11 -3.26
CA VAL A 92 5.50 -7.60 -2.21
C VAL A 92 6.79 -8.39 -2.23
N VAL A 93 7.89 -7.70 -2.56
CA VAL A 93 9.20 -8.34 -2.77
C VAL A 93 10.16 -7.90 -1.68
N GLN A 94 10.58 -8.86 -0.85
CA GLN A 94 11.67 -8.68 0.10
C GLN A 94 13.00 -9.04 -0.54
N ASP A 95 13.93 -8.08 -0.55
CA ASP A 95 15.31 -8.28 -1.02
C ASP A 95 16.22 -8.57 0.17
N LEU A 96 16.88 -9.73 0.18
CA LEU A 96 17.80 -10.15 1.24
C LEU A 96 19.18 -9.50 1.15
N ASP A 97 19.51 -8.88 0.03
CA ASP A 97 20.80 -8.16 -0.14
C ASP A 97 20.86 -6.83 0.61
N LYS A 98 19.69 -6.32 1.11
CA LYS A 98 19.71 -5.06 1.89
C LYS A 98 20.75 -5.10 3.01
N PRO A 99 21.36 -3.95 3.32
CA PRO A 99 21.10 -2.62 2.73
C PRO A 99 21.73 -2.39 1.35
N ARG A 100 22.53 -3.31 0.83
CA ARG A 100 23.23 -3.18 -0.45
C ARG A 100 22.45 -3.89 -1.56
N VAL A 101 21.40 -3.26 -2.06
CA VAL A 101 20.60 -3.78 -3.17
C VAL A 101 21.43 -3.86 -4.46
N LEU A 102 21.47 -5.04 -5.10
CA LEU A 102 22.37 -5.31 -6.23
C LEU A 102 21.65 -5.47 -7.57
N GLY A 103 20.43 -6.04 -7.60
CA GLY A 103 19.78 -6.35 -8.86
C GLY A 103 18.28 -6.10 -8.86
N ALA A 104 17.76 -5.63 -10.00
CA ALA A 104 16.33 -5.41 -10.18
C ALA A 104 15.58 -6.72 -10.42
N PHE A 105 14.55 -6.96 -9.62
CA PHE A 105 13.57 -8.02 -9.90
C PHE A 105 12.57 -7.60 -10.98
N TRP A 106 12.30 -6.30 -11.06
CA TRP A 106 11.32 -5.70 -11.95
C TRP A 106 11.96 -5.00 -13.14
N GLY A 107 11.31 -5.14 -14.28
CA GLY A 107 11.54 -4.47 -15.54
C GLY A 107 10.42 -4.81 -16.49
N GLU A 108 10.53 -4.46 -17.77
CA GLU A 108 9.50 -4.62 -18.80
C GLU A 108 8.88 -6.02 -18.84
N VAL A 109 9.70 -7.05 -19.01
CA VAL A 109 9.20 -8.43 -19.17
C VAL A 109 8.46 -8.90 -17.94
N ASN A 110 9.03 -8.69 -16.75
CA ASN A 110 8.45 -9.20 -15.54
C ASN A 110 7.15 -8.47 -15.16
N SER A 111 7.06 -7.16 -15.41
CA SER A 111 5.84 -6.38 -15.21
C SER A 111 4.71 -6.84 -16.13
N ASN A 112 4.98 -7.06 -17.42
CA ASN A 112 4.00 -7.58 -18.37
C ASN A 112 3.50 -8.99 -18.00
N VAL A 113 4.40 -9.88 -17.60
CA VAL A 113 4.02 -11.22 -17.10
C VAL A 113 3.09 -11.13 -15.89
N HIS A 114 3.41 -10.27 -14.91
CA HIS A 114 2.59 -10.13 -13.71
C HIS A 114 1.27 -9.42 -13.98
N ARG A 115 1.23 -8.47 -14.92
CA ARG A 115 -0.05 -7.92 -15.42
C ARG A 115 -0.96 -9.00 -15.99
N ALA A 116 -0.42 -9.89 -16.81
CA ALA A 116 -1.18 -11.03 -17.35
C ALA A 116 -1.69 -11.98 -16.27
N LEU A 117 -1.00 -12.05 -15.11
CA LEU A 117 -1.43 -12.81 -13.94
C LEU A 117 -2.38 -12.03 -13.00
N GLY A 118 -2.81 -10.82 -13.36
CA GLY A 118 -3.75 -10.00 -12.59
C GLY A 118 -3.11 -9.15 -11.49
N CYS A 119 -1.80 -8.92 -11.54
CA CYS A 119 -1.13 -8.00 -10.63
C CYS A 119 -1.27 -6.56 -11.11
N VAL A 120 -1.51 -5.62 -10.19
CA VAL A 120 -1.65 -4.19 -10.48
C VAL A 120 -0.34 -3.42 -10.26
N GLY A 121 0.59 -3.97 -9.52
CA GLY A 121 1.88 -3.35 -9.22
C GLY A 121 2.67 -4.11 -8.19
N THR A 122 3.70 -3.44 -7.69
CA THR A 122 4.64 -3.99 -6.70
C THR A 122 4.99 -2.99 -5.61
N ILE A 123 5.36 -3.54 -4.45
CA ILE A 123 6.12 -2.88 -3.39
C ILE A 123 7.39 -3.71 -3.18
N THR A 124 8.56 -3.12 -3.35
CA THR A 124 9.84 -3.82 -3.19
C THR A 124 10.85 -2.98 -2.42
N ASP A 125 11.45 -3.55 -1.40
CA ASP A 125 12.60 -2.94 -0.73
C ASP A 125 13.94 -3.20 -1.46
N GLY A 126 13.83 -3.82 -2.64
CA GLY A 126 14.87 -3.95 -3.66
C GLY A 126 14.83 -2.82 -4.71
N SER A 127 15.32 -3.13 -5.91
CA SER A 127 15.39 -2.20 -7.04
C SER A 127 14.51 -2.59 -8.22
N ILE A 128 14.24 -1.59 -9.07
CA ILE A 128 13.51 -1.72 -10.34
C ILE A 128 14.32 -1.09 -11.46
N ARG A 129 13.95 -1.40 -12.71
CA ARG A 129 14.44 -0.78 -13.95
C ARG A 129 13.31 -0.66 -14.97
N ASP A 130 13.58 -0.13 -16.15
CA ASP A 130 12.64 -0.05 -17.28
C ASP A 130 11.33 0.67 -16.87
N ILE A 131 11.46 1.90 -16.28
CA ILE A 131 10.32 2.62 -15.68
C ILE A 131 9.26 2.94 -16.72
N ASP A 132 9.67 3.40 -17.90
CA ASP A 132 8.75 3.81 -18.97
C ASP A 132 7.98 2.60 -19.49
N GLU A 133 8.66 1.47 -19.69
CA GLU A 133 8.07 0.22 -20.14
C GLU A 133 7.15 -0.42 -19.07
N MET A 134 7.52 -0.32 -17.80
CA MET A 134 6.65 -0.74 -16.69
C MET A 134 5.40 0.14 -16.61
N ASN A 135 5.53 1.44 -16.87
CA ASN A 135 4.41 2.36 -16.97
C ASN A 135 3.48 1.99 -18.13
N ASP A 136 4.02 1.71 -19.31
CA ASP A 136 3.26 1.28 -20.49
C ASP A 136 2.55 -0.05 -20.26
N ALA A 137 3.15 -0.96 -19.49
CA ALA A 137 2.49 -2.18 -19.02
C ALA A 137 1.35 -1.91 -18.03
N GLY A 138 1.18 -0.70 -17.51
CA GLY A 138 0.21 -0.36 -16.46
C GLY A 138 0.54 -1.04 -15.13
N PHE A 139 1.82 -1.21 -14.81
CA PHE A 139 2.31 -1.90 -13.60
C PHE A 139 3.02 -0.91 -12.67
N LYS A 140 2.31 -0.44 -11.66
CA LYS A 140 2.80 0.55 -10.70
C LYS A 140 3.89 -0.01 -9.80
N ALA A 141 4.92 0.79 -9.48
CA ALA A 141 6.01 0.38 -8.62
C ALA A 141 6.30 1.38 -7.51
N LEU A 142 6.23 0.87 -6.28
CA LEU A 142 6.86 1.46 -5.11
C LEU A 142 8.14 0.68 -4.81
N ALA A 143 9.29 1.34 -4.79
CA ALA A 143 10.58 0.68 -4.67
C ALA A 143 11.60 1.52 -3.88
N ARG A 144 12.69 0.88 -3.45
CA ARG A 144 13.79 1.58 -2.77
C ARG A 144 14.60 2.42 -3.74
N GLN A 145 14.96 1.86 -4.91
CA GLN A 145 15.88 2.51 -5.85
C GLN A 145 15.80 1.94 -7.27
N LEU A 146 16.53 2.56 -8.17
CA LEU A 146 16.77 2.05 -9.51
C LEU A 146 18.06 1.22 -9.58
N SER A 147 18.11 0.28 -10.52
CA SER A 147 19.31 -0.49 -10.86
C SER A 147 19.33 -0.76 -12.37
N VAL A 148 20.51 -0.71 -12.98
CA VAL A 148 20.67 -1.04 -14.41
C VAL A 148 20.53 -2.55 -14.66
N GLY A 149 21.14 -3.35 -13.79
CA GLY A 149 21.23 -4.80 -13.95
C GLY A 149 20.19 -5.55 -13.10
N HIS A 150 19.87 -6.77 -13.52
CA HIS A 150 19.02 -7.69 -12.76
C HIS A 150 19.84 -8.67 -11.87
N ALA A 151 21.18 -8.67 -12.01
CA ALA A 151 22.06 -9.62 -11.34
C ALA A 151 21.52 -11.08 -11.47
N TYR A 152 21.42 -11.81 -10.35
CA TYR A 152 20.89 -13.17 -10.33
C TYR A 152 19.46 -13.21 -9.77
N SER A 153 18.66 -12.17 -10.02
CA SER A 153 17.28 -12.08 -9.52
C SER A 153 16.45 -13.29 -9.94
N THR A 154 16.00 -14.02 -8.94
CA THR A 154 15.10 -15.18 -9.07
C THR A 154 14.24 -15.29 -7.81
N PRO A 155 13.01 -15.83 -7.87
CA PRO A 155 12.26 -16.16 -6.67
C PRO A 155 13.00 -17.20 -5.82
N VAL A 156 13.22 -16.90 -4.53
CA VAL A 156 13.87 -17.79 -3.57
C VAL A 156 12.83 -18.50 -2.70
N ARG A 157 11.87 -17.73 -2.19
CA ARG A 157 10.71 -18.20 -1.42
C ARG A 157 9.51 -17.33 -1.76
N TRP A 158 8.31 -17.88 -1.67
CA TRP A 158 7.06 -17.17 -1.94
C TRP A 158 5.91 -17.70 -1.09
N GLY A 159 4.82 -16.95 -1.01
CA GLY A 159 3.68 -17.34 -0.19
C GLY A 159 4.01 -17.42 1.31
N CYS A 160 5.02 -16.71 1.75
CA CYS A 160 5.46 -16.66 3.15
C CYS A 160 5.41 -15.21 3.66
N PRO A 161 5.40 -14.99 4.98
CA PRO A 161 5.57 -13.65 5.55
C PRO A 161 6.85 -13.00 5.05
N VAL A 162 6.78 -11.70 4.76
CA VAL A 162 7.91 -10.86 4.35
C VAL A 162 7.94 -9.60 5.18
N GLU A 163 9.10 -8.95 5.24
CA GLU A 163 9.25 -7.61 5.82
C GLU A 163 9.87 -6.68 4.79
N VAL A 164 9.16 -5.62 4.45
CA VAL A 164 9.64 -4.59 3.52
C VAL A 164 9.48 -3.20 4.15
N PHE A 165 10.50 -2.36 4.03
CA PHE A 165 10.52 -1.02 4.62
C PHE A 165 10.12 -0.99 6.10
N GLY A 166 10.56 -1.98 6.89
CA GLY A 166 10.24 -2.12 8.32
C GLY A 166 8.79 -2.55 8.62
N CYS A 167 8.00 -2.90 7.59
CA CYS A 167 6.61 -3.33 7.75
C CYS A 167 6.47 -4.83 7.45
N PRO A 168 6.03 -5.66 8.40
CA PRO A 168 5.72 -7.05 8.16
C PRO A 168 4.41 -7.20 7.35
N ILE A 169 4.43 -8.03 6.32
CA ILE A 169 3.29 -8.28 5.44
C ILE A 169 3.05 -9.78 5.29
N MET A 170 1.80 -10.18 5.48
CA MET A 170 1.36 -11.56 5.32
C MET A 170 0.83 -11.82 3.90
N PRO A 171 1.03 -13.04 3.35
CA PRO A 171 0.39 -13.41 2.08
C PRO A 171 -1.13 -13.22 2.14
N GLY A 172 -1.69 -12.61 1.09
CA GLY A 172 -3.13 -12.37 0.98
C GLY A 172 -3.68 -11.19 1.79
N GLN A 173 -2.83 -10.43 2.48
CA GLN A 173 -3.22 -9.22 3.20
C GLN A 173 -3.60 -8.12 2.22
N LEU A 174 -4.67 -7.38 2.51
CA LEU A 174 -5.08 -6.23 1.70
C LEU A 174 -4.07 -5.08 1.87
N ILE A 175 -3.67 -4.47 0.76
CA ILE A 175 -2.74 -3.33 0.75
C ILE A 175 -3.37 -2.17 -0.01
N HIS A 176 -3.22 -0.97 0.53
CA HIS A 176 -3.42 0.30 -0.17
C HIS A 176 -2.09 1.02 -0.27
N ALA A 177 -1.73 1.53 -1.45
CA ALA A 177 -0.44 2.17 -1.66
C ALA A 177 -0.49 3.28 -2.71
N ASP A 178 0.22 4.38 -2.45
CA ASP A 178 0.39 5.51 -3.36
C ASP A 178 1.71 6.26 -3.11
N GLN A 179 1.81 7.50 -3.55
CA GLN A 179 3.00 8.34 -3.39
C GLN A 179 3.42 8.61 -1.93
N HIS A 180 2.53 8.38 -0.95
CA HIS A 180 2.83 8.56 0.47
C HIS A 180 3.40 7.29 1.12
N GLY A 181 3.38 6.16 0.39
CA GLY A 181 3.79 4.86 0.89
C GLY A 181 2.68 3.82 0.81
N PHE A 182 2.64 2.90 1.76
CA PHE A 182 1.62 1.85 1.78
C PHE A 182 1.11 1.56 3.19
N LEU A 183 -0.12 1.08 3.25
CA LEU A 183 -0.78 0.57 4.44
C LEU A 183 -1.18 -0.90 4.19
N ALA A 184 -0.74 -1.80 5.07
CA ALA A 184 -1.08 -3.22 5.07
C ALA A 184 -2.22 -3.45 6.06
N ILE A 185 -3.43 -3.59 5.58
CA ILE A 185 -4.65 -3.65 6.38
C ILE A 185 -4.76 -5.00 7.11
N PRO A 186 -4.91 -5.04 8.45
CA PRO A 186 -5.18 -6.28 9.16
C PRO A 186 -6.45 -6.98 8.63
N PRO A 187 -6.46 -8.30 8.48
CA PRO A 187 -7.61 -9.02 7.92
C PRO A 187 -8.92 -8.81 8.68
N GLU A 188 -8.87 -8.59 9.99
CA GLU A 188 -10.03 -8.30 10.83
C GLU A 188 -10.67 -6.95 10.57
N ASP A 189 -9.91 -5.99 10.00
CA ASP A 189 -10.37 -4.62 9.74
C ASP A 189 -10.87 -4.44 8.30
N GLU A 190 -10.54 -5.37 7.40
CA GLU A 190 -10.78 -5.25 5.95
C GLU A 190 -12.24 -4.89 5.61
N THR A 191 -13.20 -5.61 6.19
CA THR A 191 -14.62 -5.46 5.84
C THR A 191 -15.23 -4.13 6.27
N ARG A 192 -14.64 -3.46 7.27
CA ARG A 192 -15.09 -2.17 7.81
C ARG A 192 -14.37 -0.98 7.18
N LEU A 193 -13.23 -1.22 6.52
CA LEU A 193 -12.34 -0.18 6.01
C LEU A 193 -13.05 0.79 5.05
N TYR A 194 -13.84 0.26 4.11
CA TYR A 194 -14.53 1.10 3.13
C TYR A 194 -15.49 2.10 3.81
N GLU A 195 -16.31 1.62 4.76
CA GLU A 195 -17.24 2.47 5.49
C GLU A 195 -16.50 3.52 6.32
N ALA A 196 -15.40 3.15 6.93
CA ALA A 196 -14.57 4.04 7.74
C ALA A 196 -13.91 5.14 6.89
N ALA A 197 -13.35 4.77 5.73
CA ALA A 197 -12.75 5.74 4.81
C ALA A 197 -13.78 6.75 4.27
N VAL A 198 -14.95 6.28 3.85
CA VAL A 198 -16.05 7.16 3.43
C VAL A 198 -16.44 8.14 4.53
N PHE A 199 -16.60 7.63 5.74
CA PHE A 199 -16.99 8.46 6.89
C PHE A 199 -15.94 9.53 7.20
N MET A 200 -14.66 9.16 7.27
CA MET A 200 -13.59 10.09 7.64
C MET A 200 -13.43 11.19 6.60
N ASP A 201 -13.39 10.85 5.31
CA ASP A 201 -13.35 11.84 4.23
C ASP A 201 -14.53 12.83 4.32
N GLN A 202 -15.75 12.34 4.54
CA GLN A 202 -16.93 13.19 4.71
C GLN A 202 -16.87 14.03 5.98
N ASN A 203 -16.39 13.47 7.08
CA ASN A 203 -16.33 14.17 8.37
C ASN A 203 -15.35 15.34 8.32
N GLU A 204 -14.16 15.16 7.76
CA GLU A 204 -13.19 16.23 7.51
C GLU A 204 -13.75 17.32 6.61
N CYS A 205 -14.37 16.92 5.49
CA CYS A 205 -14.97 17.84 4.51
C CYS A 205 -16.17 18.63 5.05
N ASN A 206 -16.86 18.13 6.06
CA ASN A 206 -18.04 18.78 6.64
C ASN A 206 -17.77 19.53 7.93
N THR A 207 -16.60 19.42 8.54
CA THR A 207 -16.26 20.02 9.83
C THR A 207 -15.01 20.90 9.75
N LEU A 208 -13.82 20.32 9.93
CA LEU A 208 -12.56 21.05 10.06
C LEU A 208 -12.13 21.81 8.81
N ILE A 209 -12.26 21.20 7.62
CA ILE A 209 -11.82 21.84 6.39
C ILE A 209 -12.62 23.12 6.10
N PRO A 210 -13.96 23.15 6.15
CA PRO A 210 -14.73 24.37 5.99
C PRO A 210 -14.44 25.43 7.05
N ALA A 211 -14.28 25.04 8.31
CA ALA A 211 -13.95 25.96 9.39
C ALA A 211 -12.62 26.69 9.13
N ALA A 212 -11.59 25.94 8.71
CA ALA A 212 -10.28 26.50 8.35
C ALA A 212 -10.33 27.39 7.09
N ARG A 213 -11.06 26.97 6.04
CA ARG A 213 -11.17 27.72 4.79
C ARG A 213 -11.97 29.02 4.91
N ASN A 214 -12.89 29.12 5.87
CA ASN A 214 -13.74 30.28 6.12
C ASN A 214 -13.10 31.28 7.11
N ALA A 215 -11.78 31.36 7.18
CA ALA A 215 -11.06 32.25 8.10
C ALA A 215 -10.98 33.72 7.62
N ALA A 216 -11.18 33.98 6.31
CA ALA A 216 -11.04 35.32 5.74
C ALA A 216 -12.00 36.34 6.37
N GLY A 217 -11.46 37.47 6.83
CA GLY A 217 -12.21 38.55 7.46
C GLY A 217 -12.60 38.36 8.93
N LYS A 218 -12.19 37.25 9.55
CA LYS A 218 -12.41 36.98 10.97
C LYS A 218 -11.19 37.42 11.81
N SER A 219 -11.44 37.78 13.05
CA SER A 219 -10.39 37.93 14.06
C SER A 219 -9.75 36.60 14.43
N LEU A 220 -8.57 36.65 15.07
CA LEU A 220 -7.88 35.44 15.52
C LEU A 220 -8.74 34.61 16.49
N ASP A 221 -9.42 35.27 17.43
CA ASP A 221 -10.27 34.58 18.40
C ASP A 221 -11.46 33.88 17.76
N GLU A 222 -12.11 34.52 16.76
CA GLU A 222 -13.19 33.90 16.00
C GLU A 222 -12.72 32.70 15.16
N ILE A 223 -11.48 32.75 14.62
CA ILE A 223 -10.89 31.62 13.90
C ILE A 223 -10.66 30.46 14.84
N ILE A 224 -10.00 30.72 16.00
CA ILE A 224 -9.70 29.66 17.00
C ILE A 224 -11.00 29.04 17.50
N GLN A 225 -12.00 29.84 17.88
CA GLN A 225 -13.29 29.32 18.32
C GLN A 225 -13.95 28.46 17.26
N SER A 226 -13.95 28.88 16.00
CA SER A 226 -14.53 28.11 14.88
C SER A 226 -13.83 26.76 14.68
N LEU A 227 -12.51 26.70 14.85
CA LEU A 227 -11.72 25.48 14.73
C LEU A 227 -12.00 24.53 15.92
N ASP A 228 -12.09 25.06 17.15
CA ASP A 228 -12.40 24.26 18.34
C ASP A 228 -13.79 23.63 18.26
N GLU A 229 -14.80 24.42 17.80
CA GLU A 229 -16.16 23.92 17.57
C GLU A 229 -16.20 22.83 16.50
N ALA A 230 -15.47 23.00 15.39
CA ALA A 230 -15.36 22.03 14.32
C ALA A 230 -14.65 20.73 14.77
N ALA A 231 -13.57 20.87 15.56
CA ALA A 231 -12.87 19.73 16.14
C ALA A 231 -13.77 18.95 17.14
N ALA A 232 -14.56 19.66 17.95
CA ALA A 232 -15.53 19.02 18.83
C ALA A 232 -16.61 18.26 18.06
N ALA A 233 -17.13 18.85 16.97
CA ALA A 233 -18.11 18.21 16.10
C ALA A 233 -17.52 16.96 15.41
N PHE A 234 -16.28 17.05 14.92
CA PHE A 234 -15.55 15.95 14.31
C PHE A 234 -15.41 14.77 15.27
N ARG A 235 -14.88 15.01 16.47
CA ARG A 235 -14.72 13.98 17.52
C ARG A 235 -16.03 13.34 17.92
N LYS A 236 -17.08 14.16 18.08
CA LYS A 236 -18.42 13.67 18.44
C LYS A 236 -18.95 12.71 17.39
N ALA A 237 -18.87 13.07 16.11
CA ALA A 237 -19.34 12.22 15.01
C ALA A 237 -18.56 10.90 14.93
N ALA A 238 -17.21 10.93 15.05
CA ALA A 238 -16.38 9.74 15.07
C ALA A 238 -16.69 8.81 16.24
N LYS A 239 -16.86 9.38 17.44
CA LYS A 239 -17.23 8.63 18.65
C LYS A 239 -18.61 7.98 18.54
N GLU A 240 -19.59 8.68 18.02
CA GLU A 240 -20.95 8.15 17.78
C GLU A 240 -20.94 7.00 16.77
N LYS A 241 -20.13 7.09 15.73
CA LYS A 241 -20.07 6.08 14.67
C LYS A 241 -19.25 4.85 15.03
N PHE A 242 -18.06 5.03 15.61
CA PHE A 242 -17.08 3.95 15.83
C PHE A 242 -16.73 3.67 17.29
N GLY A 243 -17.14 4.54 18.21
CA GLY A 243 -16.79 4.45 19.63
C GLY A 243 -15.39 4.97 19.95
N SER A 244 -14.64 5.47 18.96
CA SER A 244 -13.34 6.13 19.10
C SER A 244 -13.48 7.64 18.89
N ALA A 245 -12.55 8.44 19.47
CA ALA A 245 -12.60 9.90 19.34
C ALA A 245 -11.95 10.42 18.04
N GLY A 246 -11.25 9.57 17.29
CA GLY A 246 -10.43 9.99 16.16
C GLY A 246 -9.17 10.74 16.57
N GLU A 247 -8.44 11.22 15.58
CA GLU A 247 -7.17 11.94 15.75
C GLU A 247 -7.36 13.35 16.32
N TRP A 248 -8.47 14.03 16.05
CA TRP A 248 -8.76 15.44 16.35
C TRP A 248 -9.59 15.64 17.62
#